data_8eff3d5705002d1e587475d999d8e0a8
#
_entry.id   8eff3d5705002d1e587475d999d8e0a8
#
_cell.length_a   1.000
_cell.length_b   1.000
_cell.length_c   1.000
_cell.angle_alpha   90.00
_cell.angle_beta   90.00
_cell.angle_gamma   90.00
#
_symmetry.space_group_name_H-M   'P 1'
#
loop_
_entity.id
_entity.type
_entity.pdbx_description
1 polymer ?
#
loop_
_entity_poly.entity_id
_entity_poly.type
_entity_poly.pdbx_seq_one_letter_code
_entity_poly.pdbx_strand_id
1 'polypeptide(L)'
;SGAKVADGRIVATASGIAVAPHLVEIDPTTGVVTPLATPAAQPPQAGALTEVTATAEDGTALRAWLRLPDGTGPHPLVVFAHGGPWGSWNAWTYRWNPNPFVAAGYAVLMPDPAISTGYGQHMIDRGQHELGGAPFMDIMALTDAAVARVDIDAKRTAFSGGSYGGYMSNWVAGHTGDRFRCIVTHASLWDTESMGHTTDNSGWDGPMHVQNATYNPKDAVADIQVPMLVIHGDKDYRVPIAQGHALWYDLNTYSATPRDDHGRTQHRFLYFPDEGHWVLGRGNAEVWYRTFIDFLDEHVQGVSRQAPSTLG
;
A
#
# COMPACT_ATOMS: atom_id res chain seq x y z
N SER A 1 15.29 -17.42 2.18
CA SER A 1 14.97 -17.80 3.59
C SER A 1 14.82 -19.32 3.70
N GLY A 2 14.84 -19.86 4.94
CA GLY A 2 14.60 -21.29 5.17
C GLY A 2 15.65 -22.22 4.61
N ALA A 3 16.92 -21.82 4.55
CA ALA A 3 18.00 -22.65 4.03
C ALA A 3 18.23 -23.92 4.88
N LYS A 4 18.41 -25.04 4.21
CA LYS A 4 18.75 -26.34 4.80
C LYS A 4 19.95 -26.93 4.06
N VAL A 5 20.84 -27.59 4.81
CA VAL A 5 21.97 -28.33 4.24
C VAL A 5 21.62 -29.80 4.22
N ALA A 6 21.74 -30.44 3.06
CA ALA A 6 21.55 -31.86 2.86
C ALA A 6 22.57 -32.37 1.80
N ASP A 7 23.29 -33.44 2.09
CA ASP A 7 24.24 -34.11 1.20
C ASP A 7 25.26 -33.16 0.53
N GLY A 8 25.78 -32.20 1.30
CA GLY A 8 26.75 -31.21 0.82
C GLY A 8 26.16 -30.09 -0.06
N ARG A 9 24.86 -30.03 -0.20
CA ARG A 9 24.11 -29.00 -0.96
C ARG A 9 23.29 -28.13 -0.03
N ILE A 10 23.00 -26.88 -0.43
CA ILE A 10 22.12 -26.00 0.28
C ILE A 10 20.81 -25.90 -0.51
N VAL A 11 19.70 -26.26 0.10
CA VAL A 11 18.36 -26.02 -0.47
C VAL A 11 17.74 -24.84 0.27
N ALA A 12 17.20 -23.88 -0.46
CA ALA A 12 16.64 -22.66 0.10
C ALA A 12 15.40 -22.21 -0.68
N THR A 13 14.63 -21.31 -0.06
CA THR A 13 13.61 -20.54 -0.77
C THR A 13 14.22 -19.23 -1.25
N ALA A 14 14.20 -18.99 -2.55
CA ALA A 14 14.55 -17.73 -3.19
C ALA A 14 13.29 -16.97 -3.61
N SER A 15 13.32 -15.65 -3.49
CA SER A 15 12.29 -14.74 -4.01
C SER A 15 12.87 -13.35 -4.20
N GLY A 16 12.19 -12.50 -4.96
CA GLY A 16 12.53 -11.10 -5.16
C GLY A 16 11.27 -10.31 -5.49
N ILE A 17 11.39 -9.02 -5.72
CA ILE A 17 10.24 -8.16 -6.04
C ILE A 17 9.45 -8.65 -7.27
N ALA A 18 10.13 -9.20 -8.27
CA ALA A 18 9.52 -9.69 -9.50
C ALA A 18 9.50 -11.23 -9.62
N VAL A 19 9.91 -11.94 -8.58
CA VAL A 19 10.03 -13.41 -8.62
C VAL A 19 9.36 -14.00 -7.39
N ALA A 20 8.29 -14.77 -7.61
CA ALA A 20 7.57 -15.44 -6.52
C ALA A 20 8.47 -16.46 -5.81
N PRO A 21 8.21 -16.76 -4.51
CA PRO A 21 8.99 -17.75 -3.77
C PRO A 21 9.05 -19.10 -4.49
N HIS A 22 10.25 -19.62 -4.68
CA HIS A 22 10.51 -20.92 -5.29
C HIS A 22 11.73 -21.59 -4.66
N LEU A 23 11.84 -22.89 -4.81
CA LEU A 23 12.97 -23.63 -4.28
C LEU A 23 14.19 -23.51 -5.20
N VAL A 24 15.34 -23.36 -4.59
CA VAL A 24 16.64 -23.34 -5.25
C VAL A 24 17.62 -24.27 -4.56
N GLU A 25 18.55 -24.82 -5.32
CA GLU A 25 19.76 -25.46 -4.82
C GLU A 25 20.92 -24.48 -5.00
N ILE A 26 21.77 -24.39 -3.98
CA ILE A 26 22.96 -23.57 -4.00
C ILE A 26 24.18 -24.49 -3.78
N ASP A 27 25.12 -24.46 -4.71
CA ASP A 27 26.40 -25.11 -4.54
C ASP A 27 27.25 -24.27 -3.55
N PRO A 28 27.62 -24.82 -2.38
CA PRO A 28 28.34 -24.04 -1.36
C PRO A 28 29.78 -23.70 -1.76
N THR A 29 30.34 -24.39 -2.76
CA THR A 29 31.72 -24.16 -3.22
C THR A 29 31.79 -23.07 -4.28
N THR A 30 30.84 -23.10 -5.22
CA THR A 30 30.84 -22.18 -6.37
C THR A 30 29.86 -21.02 -6.23
N GLY A 31 28.91 -21.12 -5.30
CA GLY A 31 27.81 -20.15 -5.15
C GLY A 31 26.76 -20.22 -6.27
N VAL A 32 26.84 -21.18 -7.17
CA VAL A 32 25.89 -21.33 -8.27
C VAL A 32 24.51 -21.67 -7.71
N VAL A 33 23.49 -20.90 -8.13
CA VAL A 33 22.08 -21.09 -7.74
C VAL A 33 21.32 -21.73 -8.89
N THR A 34 20.73 -22.89 -8.63
CA THR A 34 19.94 -23.66 -9.61
C THR A 34 18.48 -23.75 -9.14
N PRO A 35 17.50 -23.26 -9.92
CA PRO A 35 16.08 -23.44 -9.59
C PRO A 35 15.71 -24.93 -9.57
N LEU A 36 14.97 -25.33 -8.54
CA LEU A 36 14.38 -26.67 -8.45
C LEU A 36 12.98 -26.68 -9.06
N ALA A 37 12.52 -27.85 -9.47
CA ALA A 37 11.16 -28.04 -9.95
C ALA A 37 10.14 -27.63 -8.88
N THR A 38 9.15 -26.86 -9.28
CA THR A 38 8.06 -26.40 -8.42
C THR A 38 6.72 -26.96 -8.92
N PRO A 39 5.74 -27.17 -8.02
CA PRO A 39 4.42 -27.69 -8.40
C PRO A 39 3.59 -26.69 -9.22
N ALA A 40 3.98 -25.43 -9.24
CA ALA A 40 3.31 -24.37 -9.99
C ALA A 40 4.32 -23.52 -10.77
N ALA A 41 3.89 -23.03 -11.93
CA ALA A 41 4.67 -22.07 -12.70
C ALA A 41 4.80 -20.72 -11.95
N GLN A 42 5.86 -19.98 -12.26
CA GLN A 42 5.99 -18.61 -11.80
C GLN A 42 4.81 -17.78 -12.33
N PRO A 43 4.18 -16.92 -11.50
CA PRO A 43 3.14 -16.03 -11.98
C PRO A 43 3.64 -15.12 -13.11
N PRO A 44 2.81 -14.86 -14.13
CA PRO A 44 3.19 -13.96 -15.19
C PRO A 44 3.48 -12.56 -14.63
N GLN A 45 4.46 -11.90 -15.22
CA GLN A 45 4.80 -10.51 -14.89
C GLN A 45 4.14 -9.60 -15.91
N ALA A 46 3.45 -8.57 -15.42
CA ALA A 46 2.88 -7.54 -16.28
C ALA A 46 3.86 -6.35 -16.39
N GLY A 47 4.10 -5.87 -17.61
CA GLY A 47 4.87 -4.68 -17.87
C GLY A 47 6.35 -4.73 -17.43
N ALA A 48 6.97 -3.58 -17.29
CA ALA A 48 8.37 -3.40 -16.94
C ALA A 48 8.56 -2.93 -15.48
N LEU A 49 9.61 -3.43 -14.81
CA LEU A 49 10.02 -2.98 -13.49
C LEU A 49 11.26 -2.08 -13.62
N THR A 50 11.20 -0.89 -13.01
CA THR A 50 12.31 0.07 -12.96
C THR A 50 12.37 0.72 -11.57
N GLU A 51 13.36 1.57 -11.35
CA GLU A 51 13.50 2.34 -10.11
C GLU A 51 13.22 3.82 -10.35
N VAL A 52 12.69 4.47 -9.31
CA VAL A 52 12.61 5.91 -9.17
C VAL A 52 13.43 6.30 -7.95
N THR A 53 14.24 7.34 -8.08
CA THR A 53 15.04 7.86 -6.98
C THR A 53 14.70 9.32 -6.71
N ALA A 54 14.84 9.72 -5.46
CA ALA A 54 14.72 11.11 -5.03
C ALA A 54 15.73 11.36 -3.90
N THR A 55 15.80 12.59 -3.44
CA THR A 55 16.61 12.97 -2.29
C THR A 55 15.70 13.60 -1.26
N ALA A 56 15.73 13.13 -0.03
CA ALA A 56 15.00 13.73 1.08
C ALA A 56 15.59 15.10 1.44
N GLU A 57 14.84 15.89 2.19
CA GLU A 57 15.24 17.24 2.61
C GLU A 57 16.58 17.22 3.42
N ASP A 58 16.82 16.17 4.18
CA ASP A 58 18.05 15.94 4.95
C ASP A 58 19.22 15.39 4.11
N GLY A 59 19.05 15.25 2.79
CA GLY A 59 20.05 14.71 1.87
C GLY A 59 20.07 13.19 1.75
N THR A 60 19.19 12.46 2.45
CA THR A 60 19.11 11.00 2.35
C THR A 60 18.66 10.58 0.95
N ALA A 61 19.36 9.62 0.35
CA ALA A 61 18.96 9.02 -0.92
C ALA A 61 17.75 8.11 -0.73
N LEU A 62 16.71 8.35 -1.53
CA LEU A 62 15.44 7.64 -1.51
C LEU A 62 15.27 6.79 -2.76
N ARG A 63 14.56 5.67 -2.64
CA ARG A 63 14.26 4.76 -3.73
C ARG A 63 12.81 4.27 -3.68
N ALA A 64 12.23 4.09 -4.85
CA ALA A 64 10.98 3.37 -5.05
C ALA A 64 11.12 2.38 -6.22
N TRP A 65 10.41 1.28 -6.17
CA TRP A 65 10.13 0.51 -7.37
C TRP A 65 8.99 1.16 -8.15
N LEU A 66 9.13 1.20 -9.47
CA LEU A 66 8.07 1.62 -10.39
C LEU A 66 7.81 0.48 -11.37
N ARG A 67 6.56 0.02 -11.39
CA ARG A 67 6.13 -0.95 -12.39
C ARG A 67 5.24 -0.26 -13.43
N LEU A 68 5.64 -0.34 -14.69
CA LEU A 68 5.00 0.35 -15.81
C LEU A 68 4.21 -0.64 -16.65
N PRO A 69 2.99 -0.29 -17.11
CA PRO A 69 2.29 -1.06 -18.14
C PRO A 69 3.08 -1.11 -19.45
N ASP A 70 2.74 -2.08 -20.30
CA ASP A 70 3.23 -2.08 -21.68
C ASP A 70 2.65 -0.89 -22.46
N GLY A 71 3.43 -0.37 -23.41
CA GLY A 71 3.04 0.78 -24.23
C GLY A 71 3.79 2.07 -23.88
N THR A 72 3.45 3.15 -24.58
CA THR A 72 4.23 4.41 -24.52
C THR A 72 3.78 5.38 -23.42
N GLY A 73 2.62 5.16 -22.79
CA GLY A 73 2.05 6.09 -21.81
C GLY A 73 1.50 7.39 -22.45
N PRO A 74 1.28 8.48 -21.68
CA PRO A 74 1.45 8.54 -20.22
C PRO A 74 0.41 7.70 -19.47
N HIS A 75 0.87 6.90 -18.52
CA HIS A 75 0.04 6.00 -17.74
C HIS A 75 -0.51 6.69 -16.48
N PRO A 76 -1.75 6.38 -16.03
CA PRO A 76 -2.21 6.76 -14.70
C PRO A 76 -1.34 6.07 -13.64
N LEU A 77 -1.13 6.73 -12.49
CA LEU A 77 -0.27 6.26 -11.42
C LEU A 77 -1.07 5.90 -10.18
N VAL A 78 -0.78 4.76 -9.57
CA VAL A 78 -1.17 4.46 -8.20
C VAL A 78 0.06 4.29 -7.32
N VAL A 79 0.08 4.98 -6.17
CA VAL A 79 1.15 4.87 -5.17
C VAL A 79 0.73 3.86 -4.11
N PHE A 80 1.59 2.89 -3.83
CA PHE A 80 1.39 1.86 -2.81
C PHE A 80 2.30 2.12 -1.61
N ALA A 81 1.77 2.68 -0.52
CA ALA A 81 2.48 2.75 0.76
C ALA A 81 2.49 1.38 1.44
N HIS A 82 3.68 0.89 1.83
CA HIS A 82 3.78 -0.39 2.53
C HIS A 82 3.31 -0.31 3.98
N GLY A 83 2.90 -1.44 4.52
CA GLY A 83 2.57 -1.59 5.93
C GLY A 83 3.81 -1.88 6.78
N GLY A 84 3.59 -2.03 8.07
CA GLY A 84 4.64 -2.34 9.05
C GLY A 84 4.46 -1.53 10.33
N PRO A 85 5.07 -0.33 10.50
CA PRO A 85 5.79 0.53 9.54
C PRO A 85 7.14 0.00 9.08
N TRP A 86 7.77 -0.86 9.87
CA TRP A 86 9.06 -1.50 9.54
C TRP A 86 8.85 -2.57 8.46
N GLY A 87 8.82 -2.14 7.21
CA GLY A 87 8.63 -2.96 6.02
C GLY A 87 9.41 -2.43 4.84
N SER A 88 9.28 -3.05 3.67
CA SER A 88 9.81 -2.56 2.39
C SER A 88 9.22 -3.32 1.22
N TRP A 89 9.31 -2.74 0.01
CA TRP A 89 8.87 -3.38 -1.23
C TRP A 89 9.97 -4.24 -1.89
N ASN A 90 10.81 -4.90 -1.08
CA ASN A 90 11.95 -5.68 -1.59
C ASN A 90 11.67 -7.19 -1.74
N ALA A 91 10.42 -7.62 -1.59
CA ALA A 91 10.02 -9.02 -1.71
C ALA A 91 8.73 -9.18 -2.52
N TRP A 92 8.54 -10.39 -3.06
CA TRP A 92 7.27 -10.76 -3.67
C TRP A 92 6.13 -10.73 -2.65
N THR A 93 4.98 -10.23 -3.08
CA THR A 93 3.73 -10.34 -2.33
C THR A 93 2.59 -10.78 -3.25
N TYR A 94 1.71 -11.66 -2.75
CA TYR A 94 0.45 -12.00 -3.42
C TYR A 94 -0.69 -11.06 -2.99
N ARG A 95 -0.58 -10.50 -1.80
CA ARG A 95 -1.40 -9.38 -1.33
C ARG A 95 -0.74 -8.10 -1.83
N TRP A 96 -1.44 -7.10 -2.21
CA TRP A 96 -0.82 -5.88 -2.74
C TRP A 96 0.14 -6.15 -3.91
N ASN A 97 -0.20 -7.11 -4.78
CA ASN A 97 0.60 -7.41 -5.95
C ASN A 97 0.38 -6.32 -7.02
N PRO A 98 1.41 -5.69 -7.55
CA PRO A 98 1.25 -4.65 -8.56
C PRO A 98 0.75 -5.17 -9.91
N ASN A 99 0.95 -6.47 -10.24
CA ASN A 99 0.65 -7.01 -11.55
C ASN A 99 -0.81 -6.84 -12.01
N PRO A 100 -1.86 -7.05 -11.16
CA PRO A 100 -3.25 -6.81 -11.58
C PRO A 100 -3.52 -5.35 -11.97
N PHE A 101 -2.92 -4.40 -11.26
CA PHE A 101 -3.06 -2.97 -11.56
C PHE A 101 -2.32 -2.58 -12.85
N VAL A 102 -1.13 -3.13 -13.05
CA VAL A 102 -0.36 -2.93 -14.29
C VAL A 102 -1.09 -3.54 -15.48
N ALA A 103 -1.68 -4.73 -15.33
CA ALA A 103 -2.53 -5.33 -16.36
C ALA A 103 -3.81 -4.52 -16.65
N ALA A 104 -4.29 -3.73 -15.67
CA ALA A 104 -5.39 -2.78 -15.83
C ALA A 104 -4.94 -1.42 -16.40
N GLY A 105 -3.65 -1.25 -16.71
CA GLY A 105 -3.10 -0.05 -17.34
C GLY A 105 -2.56 1.01 -16.38
N TYR A 106 -2.42 0.72 -15.09
CA TYR A 106 -1.85 1.62 -14.08
C TYR A 106 -0.35 1.41 -13.92
N ALA A 107 0.43 2.47 -13.92
CA ALA A 107 1.75 2.45 -13.32
C ALA A 107 1.60 2.33 -11.78
N VAL A 108 2.46 1.53 -11.16
CA VAL A 108 2.46 1.32 -9.71
C VAL A 108 3.79 1.75 -9.12
N LEU A 109 3.76 2.81 -8.28
CA LEU A 109 4.91 3.28 -7.53
C LEU A 109 4.90 2.65 -6.13
N MET A 110 5.99 2.04 -5.75
CA MET A 110 6.18 1.35 -4.47
C MET A 110 7.36 1.97 -3.72
N PRO A 111 7.15 3.08 -2.99
CA PRO A 111 8.21 3.79 -2.27
C PRO A 111 8.66 3.05 -1.02
N ASP A 112 9.96 3.12 -0.74
CA ASP A 112 10.57 2.74 0.53
C ASP A 112 11.05 4.03 1.26
N PRO A 113 10.17 4.70 2.03
CA PRO A 113 10.50 5.94 2.73
C PRO A 113 11.32 5.71 4.00
N ALA A 114 11.59 6.77 4.75
CA ALA A 114 12.04 6.69 6.14
C ALA A 114 11.26 5.61 6.91
N ILE A 115 11.91 4.91 7.84
CA ILE A 115 11.40 3.74 8.58
C ILE A 115 11.41 2.41 7.79
N SER A 116 11.65 2.42 6.48
CA SER A 116 11.73 1.20 5.69
C SER A 116 12.93 0.33 6.06
N THR A 117 12.74 -1.00 6.00
CA THR A 117 13.78 -1.99 6.29
C THR A 117 14.66 -2.27 5.06
N GLY A 118 15.90 -2.75 5.30
CA GLY A 118 16.82 -3.09 4.22
C GLY A 118 17.79 -1.96 3.83
N TYR A 119 17.66 -0.78 4.44
CA TYR A 119 18.48 0.42 4.17
C TYR A 119 19.38 0.83 5.32
N GLY A 120 19.52 -0.02 6.34
CA GLY A 120 20.29 0.22 7.55
C GLY A 120 19.51 0.95 8.65
N GLN A 121 20.14 1.04 9.84
CA GLN A 121 19.49 1.59 11.05
C GLN A 121 19.14 3.08 10.88
N HIS A 122 19.99 3.84 10.19
CA HIS A 122 19.73 5.26 9.93
C HIS A 122 18.34 5.50 9.28
N MET A 123 17.96 4.67 8.30
CA MET A 123 16.66 4.80 7.63
C MET A 123 15.49 4.51 8.57
N ILE A 124 15.67 3.57 9.50
CA ILE A 124 14.68 3.30 10.56
C ILE A 124 14.56 4.51 11.50
N ASP A 125 15.69 5.02 11.97
CA ASP A 125 15.72 6.11 12.96
C ASP A 125 15.09 7.40 12.42
N ARG A 126 15.20 7.67 11.11
CA ARG A 126 14.58 8.83 10.46
C ARG A 126 13.05 8.85 10.56
N GLY A 127 12.41 7.69 10.55
CA GLY A 127 10.94 7.60 10.64
C GLY A 127 10.43 7.20 12.03
N GLN A 128 11.33 6.82 12.93
CA GLN A 128 10.96 6.43 14.28
C GLN A 128 10.40 7.64 15.02
N HIS A 129 9.21 7.51 15.60
CA HIS A 129 8.48 8.60 16.28
C HIS A 129 7.94 9.71 15.36
N GLU A 130 8.03 9.58 14.04
CA GLU A 130 7.54 10.56 13.07
C GLU A 130 6.74 9.90 11.93
N LEU A 131 5.80 9.02 12.27
CA LEU A 131 5.10 8.20 11.27
C LEU A 131 4.37 8.99 10.19
N GLY A 132 3.89 10.20 10.49
CA GLY A 132 3.29 11.15 9.55
C GLY A 132 4.25 12.25 9.10
N GLY A 133 5.51 12.25 9.57
CA GLY A 133 6.55 13.25 9.25
C GLY A 133 7.45 12.81 8.10
N ALA A 134 8.70 12.42 8.40
CA ALA A 134 9.69 12.07 7.39
C ALA A 134 9.21 10.99 6.39
N PRO A 135 8.52 9.90 6.80
CA PRO A 135 7.98 8.94 5.83
C PRO A 135 6.99 9.55 4.82
N PHE A 136 6.13 10.45 5.26
CA PHE A 136 5.20 11.15 4.37
C PHE A 136 5.95 12.03 3.36
N MET A 137 6.91 12.84 3.82
CA MET A 137 7.70 13.72 2.96
C MET A 137 8.50 12.93 1.92
N ASP A 138 9.10 11.81 2.31
CA ASP A 138 9.85 10.93 1.43
C ASP A 138 8.97 10.31 0.34
N ILE A 139 7.76 9.85 0.71
CA ILE A 139 6.77 9.32 -0.26
C ILE A 139 6.36 10.42 -1.24
N MET A 140 6.13 11.64 -0.77
CA MET A 140 5.77 12.75 -1.65
C MET A 140 6.90 13.09 -2.60
N ALA A 141 8.16 13.14 -2.14
CA ALA A 141 9.34 13.38 -2.99
C ALA A 141 9.50 12.30 -4.08
N LEU A 142 9.34 11.03 -3.73
CA LEU A 142 9.37 9.92 -4.70
C LEU A 142 8.18 9.97 -5.68
N THR A 143 7.01 10.40 -5.21
CA THR A 143 5.84 10.61 -6.07
C THR A 143 6.09 11.76 -7.06
N ASP A 144 6.69 12.87 -6.61
CA ASP A 144 7.07 14.00 -7.47
C ASP A 144 8.06 13.57 -8.55
N ALA A 145 9.07 12.78 -8.18
CA ALA A 145 10.02 12.23 -9.12
C ALA A 145 9.36 11.29 -10.16
N ALA A 146 8.36 10.51 -9.73
CA ALA A 146 7.63 9.64 -10.62
C ALA A 146 6.74 10.42 -11.61
N VAL A 147 5.97 11.41 -11.14
CA VAL A 147 5.06 12.20 -12.00
C VAL A 147 5.80 13.19 -12.90
N ALA A 148 7.08 13.48 -12.64
CA ALA A 148 7.93 14.26 -13.53
C ALA A 148 8.36 13.49 -14.80
N ARG A 149 8.14 12.16 -14.83
CA ARG A 149 8.46 11.33 -16.01
C ARG A 149 7.45 11.56 -17.13
N VAL A 150 7.92 11.46 -18.36
CA VAL A 150 7.07 11.64 -19.57
C VAL A 150 6.08 10.50 -19.79
N ASP A 151 6.33 9.33 -19.22
CA ASP A 151 5.49 8.14 -19.32
C ASP A 151 4.44 8.02 -18.20
N ILE A 152 4.35 9.01 -17.28
CA ILE A 152 3.36 9.08 -16.20
C ILE A 152 2.45 10.30 -16.37
N ASP A 153 1.15 10.11 -16.21
CA ASP A 153 0.17 11.19 -16.21
C ASP A 153 -0.01 11.77 -14.79
N ALA A 154 0.59 12.94 -14.56
CA ALA A 154 0.54 13.63 -13.29
C ALA A 154 -0.88 14.04 -12.83
N LYS A 155 -1.86 14.07 -13.75
CA LYS A 155 -3.26 14.43 -13.45
C LYS A 155 -4.14 13.23 -13.12
N ARG A 156 -3.66 12.02 -13.38
CA ARG A 156 -4.36 10.77 -13.15
C ARG A 156 -3.62 9.93 -12.11
N THR A 157 -3.63 10.40 -10.87
CA THR A 157 -2.92 9.76 -9.75
C THR A 157 -3.88 9.32 -8.66
N ALA A 158 -3.55 8.20 -8.00
CA ALA A 158 -4.22 7.71 -6.81
C ALA A 158 -3.19 7.30 -5.76
N PHE A 159 -3.61 7.27 -4.50
CA PHE A 159 -2.78 6.80 -3.38
C PHE A 159 -3.44 5.64 -2.66
N SER A 160 -2.63 4.72 -2.13
CA SER A 160 -3.19 3.58 -1.41
C SER A 160 -2.20 2.94 -0.45
N GLY A 161 -2.72 2.20 0.52
CA GLY A 161 -1.92 1.41 1.43
C GLY A 161 -2.76 0.60 2.41
N GLY A 162 -2.12 -0.34 3.09
CA GLY A 162 -2.74 -1.18 4.10
C GLY A 162 -1.99 -1.11 5.43
N SER A 163 -2.71 -1.27 6.56
CA SER A 163 -2.11 -1.20 7.89
C SER A 163 -1.46 0.17 8.13
N TYR A 164 -0.17 0.24 8.44
CA TYR A 164 0.55 1.50 8.44
C TYR A 164 0.46 2.24 7.10
N GLY A 165 0.52 1.54 5.97
CA GLY A 165 0.25 2.16 4.67
C GLY A 165 -1.17 2.71 4.54
N GLY A 166 -2.15 2.10 5.22
CA GLY A 166 -3.51 2.62 5.35
C GLY A 166 -3.57 3.87 6.24
N TYR A 167 -2.84 3.89 7.35
CA TYR A 167 -2.59 5.10 8.13
C TYR A 167 -2.03 6.22 7.25
N MET A 168 -1.00 5.92 6.47
CA MET A 168 -0.40 6.88 5.53
C MET A 168 -1.41 7.34 4.47
N SER A 169 -2.29 6.46 3.99
CA SER A 169 -3.37 6.82 3.06
C SER A 169 -4.34 7.82 3.69
N ASN A 170 -4.72 7.61 4.95
CA ASN A 170 -5.58 8.52 5.70
C ASN A 170 -4.87 9.87 5.96
N TRP A 171 -3.57 9.83 6.30
CA TRP A 171 -2.75 11.03 6.49
C TRP A 171 -2.63 11.84 5.21
N VAL A 172 -2.30 11.19 4.09
CA VAL A 172 -2.25 11.81 2.76
C VAL A 172 -3.59 12.44 2.39
N ALA A 173 -4.71 11.79 2.68
CA ALA A 173 -6.05 12.30 2.37
C ALA A 173 -6.31 13.67 3.01
N GLY A 174 -5.91 13.86 4.26
CA GLY A 174 -6.10 15.11 4.99
C GLY A 174 -5.02 16.19 4.72
N HIS A 175 -3.90 15.84 4.05
CA HIS A 175 -2.75 16.75 3.94
C HIS A 175 -2.32 17.08 2.50
N THR A 176 -3.00 16.56 1.48
CA THR A 176 -2.60 16.77 0.08
C THR A 176 -3.71 17.38 -0.80
N GLY A 177 -4.86 17.72 -0.21
CA GLY A 177 -5.99 18.30 -0.93
C GLY A 177 -6.45 17.40 -2.08
N ASP A 178 -6.49 17.91 -3.30
CA ASP A 178 -6.92 17.22 -4.52
C ASP A 178 -5.76 16.65 -5.36
N ARG A 179 -4.55 16.55 -4.78
CA ARG A 179 -3.36 16.02 -5.47
C ARG A 179 -3.60 14.64 -6.08
N PHE A 180 -4.32 13.77 -5.37
CA PHE A 180 -4.74 12.46 -5.84
C PHE A 180 -6.22 12.49 -6.20
N ARG A 181 -6.61 11.78 -7.26
CA ARG A 181 -8.02 11.71 -7.71
C ARG A 181 -8.90 10.90 -6.76
N CYS A 182 -8.32 9.92 -6.11
CA CYS A 182 -8.95 9.13 -5.06
C CYS A 182 -7.91 8.44 -4.19
N ILE A 183 -8.34 7.93 -3.04
CA ILE A 183 -7.48 7.23 -2.09
C ILE A 183 -8.14 5.91 -1.68
N VAL A 184 -7.32 4.85 -1.59
CA VAL A 184 -7.76 3.55 -1.09
C VAL A 184 -7.01 3.21 0.20
N THR A 185 -7.75 2.96 1.25
CA THR A 185 -7.22 2.68 2.58
C THR A 185 -7.73 1.33 3.09
N HIS A 186 -6.82 0.45 3.52
CA HIS A 186 -7.16 -0.91 3.94
C HIS A 186 -6.65 -1.20 5.34
N ALA A 187 -7.52 -1.76 6.21
CA ALA A 187 -7.17 -2.14 7.58
C ALA A 187 -6.38 -1.03 8.28
N SER A 188 -6.89 0.19 8.18
CA SER A 188 -6.14 1.42 8.42
C SER A 188 -6.39 2.02 9.79
N LEU A 189 -5.33 2.56 10.39
CA LEU A 189 -5.42 3.35 11.59
C LEU A 189 -6.07 4.70 11.25
N TRP A 190 -7.04 5.10 12.03
CA TRP A 190 -7.75 6.37 11.87
C TRP A 190 -7.57 7.28 13.08
N ASP A 191 -8.04 6.84 14.24
CA ASP A 191 -7.86 7.49 15.52
C ASP A 191 -6.74 6.76 16.28
N THR A 192 -5.52 7.28 16.14
CA THR A 192 -4.32 6.65 16.70
C THR A 192 -4.28 6.67 18.22
N GLU A 193 -5.00 7.59 18.87
CA GLU A 193 -5.09 7.65 20.34
C GLU A 193 -6.00 6.53 20.87
N SER A 194 -7.15 6.32 20.25
CA SER A 194 -8.09 5.28 20.71
C SER A 194 -7.69 3.86 20.32
N MET A 195 -6.89 3.69 19.28
CA MET A 195 -6.51 2.37 18.78
C MET A 195 -5.72 1.55 19.81
N GLY A 196 -4.85 2.19 20.57
CA GLY A 196 -3.97 1.53 21.53
C GLY A 196 -4.71 0.70 22.59
N HIS A 197 -5.92 1.11 22.94
CA HIS A 197 -6.74 0.41 23.93
C HIS A 197 -7.43 -0.86 23.39
N THR A 198 -7.42 -1.07 22.08
CA THR A 198 -8.23 -2.11 21.40
C THR A 198 -7.45 -3.03 20.48
N THR A 199 -6.19 -2.71 20.19
CA THR A 199 -5.31 -3.53 19.34
C THR A 199 -4.74 -4.74 20.11
N ASP A 200 -4.39 -5.81 19.40
CA ASP A 200 -3.63 -6.94 19.92
C ASP A 200 -2.12 -6.63 20.12
N ASN A 201 -1.68 -5.41 19.77
CA ASN A 201 -0.31 -4.96 19.91
C ASN A 201 -0.13 -4.08 21.17
N SER A 202 0.18 -4.71 22.28
CA SER A 202 0.35 -4.02 23.58
C SER A 202 1.47 -2.96 23.60
N GLY A 203 2.37 -2.95 22.63
CA GLY A 203 3.44 -1.95 22.52
C GLY A 203 3.02 -0.66 21.84
N TRP A 204 1.78 -0.54 21.37
CA TRP A 204 1.34 0.62 20.61
C TRP A 204 1.26 1.90 21.45
N ASP A 205 0.80 1.82 22.69
CA ASP A 205 0.56 3.00 23.54
C ASP A 205 1.81 3.59 24.19
N GLY A 206 2.79 2.79 24.52
CA GLY A 206 3.96 3.21 25.29
C GLY A 206 4.81 4.24 24.55
N PRO A 207 5.84 3.82 23.80
CA PRO A 207 6.75 4.72 23.10
C PRO A 207 6.08 5.56 21.99
N MET A 208 4.88 5.16 21.54
CA MET A 208 4.17 5.78 20.42
C MET A 208 3.22 6.91 20.86
N HIS A 209 2.98 7.10 22.16
CA HIS A 209 1.96 8.02 22.67
C HIS A 209 2.09 9.47 22.12
N VAL A 210 3.29 10.04 22.12
CA VAL A 210 3.50 11.42 21.68
C VAL A 210 3.23 11.57 20.18
N GLN A 211 3.72 10.64 19.35
CA GLN A 211 3.47 10.70 17.92
C GLN A 211 2.01 10.39 17.56
N ASN A 212 1.31 9.56 18.36
CA ASN A 212 -0.10 9.28 18.15
C ASN A 212 -0.95 10.55 18.25
N ALA A 213 -0.64 11.43 19.19
CA ALA A 213 -1.30 12.72 19.31
C ALA A 213 -0.86 13.73 18.23
N THR A 214 0.42 13.69 17.81
CA THR A 214 0.97 14.64 16.83
C THR A 214 0.55 14.32 15.40
N TYR A 215 0.49 13.02 15.07
CA TYR A 215 0.23 12.54 13.72
C TYR A 215 -1.05 11.70 13.68
N ASN A 216 -2.16 12.25 14.20
CA ASN A 216 -3.46 11.59 14.19
C ASN A 216 -4.25 11.95 12.92
N PRO A 217 -4.46 11.02 11.96
CA PRO A 217 -5.14 11.33 10.70
C PRO A 217 -6.54 11.90 10.88
N LYS A 218 -7.25 11.51 11.93
CA LYS A 218 -8.61 11.95 12.26
C LYS A 218 -8.71 13.47 12.38
N ASP A 219 -7.66 14.13 12.85
CA ASP A 219 -7.68 15.57 13.10
C ASP A 219 -7.80 16.41 11.81
N ALA A 220 -7.45 15.82 10.68
CA ALA A 220 -7.51 16.44 9.35
C ALA A 220 -8.71 15.99 8.51
N VAL A 221 -9.74 15.38 9.10
CA VAL A 221 -10.89 14.85 8.33
C VAL A 221 -11.60 15.93 7.52
N ALA A 222 -11.71 17.15 8.03
CA ALA A 222 -12.36 18.26 7.33
C ALA A 222 -11.62 18.73 6.06
N ASP A 223 -10.35 18.36 5.93
CA ASP A 223 -9.50 18.70 4.78
C ASP A 223 -9.51 17.62 3.69
N ILE A 224 -10.19 16.49 3.93
CA ILE A 224 -10.33 15.40 2.94
C ILE A 224 -11.29 15.84 1.84
N GLN A 225 -10.77 16.03 0.63
CA GLN A 225 -11.50 16.56 -0.53
C GLN A 225 -11.79 15.53 -1.61
N VAL A 226 -11.21 14.34 -1.53
CA VAL A 226 -11.26 13.32 -2.59
C VAL A 226 -12.00 12.06 -2.14
N PRO A 227 -12.62 11.31 -3.07
CA PRO A 227 -13.25 10.03 -2.75
C PRO A 227 -12.29 9.04 -2.10
N MET A 228 -12.76 8.31 -1.11
CA MET A 228 -12.00 7.26 -0.44
C MET A 228 -12.73 5.91 -0.50
N LEU A 229 -11.98 4.85 -0.81
CA LEU A 229 -12.42 3.47 -0.61
C LEU A 229 -11.82 2.95 0.69
N VAL A 230 -12.67 2.72 1.68
CA VAL A 230 -12.28 2.08 2.94
C VAL A 230 -12.48 0.57 2.79
N ILE A 231 -11.45 -0.22 3.10
CA ILE A 231 -11.51 -1.69 3.07
C ILE A 231 -11.15 -2.21 4.45
N HIS A 232 -11.97 -3.08 5.05
CA HIS A 232 -11.68 -3.61 6.38
C HIS A 232 -12.30 -4.98 6.63
N GLY A 233 -11.57 -5.85 7.33
CA GLY A 233 -12.05 -7.13 7.82
C GLY A 233 -12.62 -7.02 9.23
N ASP A 234 -13.75 -7.69 9.52
CA ASP A 234 -14.41 -7.64 10.83
C ASP A 234 -13.57 -8.28 11.94
N LYS A 235 -12.79 -9.31 11.59
CA LYS A 235 -11.94 -10.05 12.54
C LYS A 235 -10.51 -9.48 12.62
N ASP A 236 -10.36 -8.20 12.32
CA ASP A 236 -9.08 -7.51 12.46
C ASP A 236 -8.85 -7.13 13.94
N TYR A 237 -7.92 -7.80 14.57
CA TYR A 237 -7.50 -7.53 15.95
C TYR A 237 -6.22 -6.67 16.01
N ARG A 238 -5.51 -6.53 14.89
CA ARG A 238 -4.32 -5.68 14.78
C ARG A 238 -4.69 -4.21 14.65
N VAL A 239 -5.56 -3.90 13.71
CA VAL A 239 -6.24 -2.61 13.57
C VAL A 239 -7.74 -2.87 13.67
N PRO A 240 -8.32 -2.78 14.87
CA PRO A 240 -9.70 -3.19 15.10
C PRO A 240 -10.68 -2.51 14.16
N ILE A 241 -11.71 -3.25 13.73
CA ILE A 241 -12.73 -2.78 12.78
C ILE A 241 -13.36 -1.43 13.20
N ALA A 242 -13.36 -1.12 14.49
CA ALA A 242 -13.83 0.17 15.00
C ALA A 242 -13.10 1.37 14.37
N GLN A 243 -11.84 1.22 13.98
CA GLN A 243 -11.10 2.25 13.25
C GLN A 243 -11.70 2.51 11.86
N GLY A 244 -12.06 1.44 11.14
CA GLY A 244 -12.75 1.55 9.85
C GLY A 244 -14.16 2.14 9.97
N HIS A 245 -14.92 1.77 11.00
CA HIS A 245 -16.24 2.33 11.26
C HIS A 245 -16.17 3.83 11.64
N ALA A 246 -15.21 4.22 12.48
CA ALA A 246 -15.00 5.62 12.83
C ALA A 246 -14.62 6.45 11.59
N LEU A 247 -13.66 5.97 10.80
CA LEU A 247 -13.28 6.61 9.53
C LEU A 247 -14.49 6.76 8.61
N TRP A 248 -15.29 5.71 8.42
CA TRP A 248 -16.49 5.76 7.59
C TRP A 248 -17.51 6.80 8.06
N TYR A 249 -17.76 6.84 9.37
CA TYR A 249 -18.65 7.85 9.96
C TYR A 249 -18.12 9.27 9.72
N ASP A 250 -16.85 9.48 10.01
CA ASP A 250 -16.22 10.81 9.94
C ASP A 250 -16.16 11.31 8.47
N LEU A 251 -15.84 10.45 7.51
CA LEU A 251 -15.86 10.77 6.08
C LEU A 251 -17.23 11.26 5.60
N ASN A 252 -18.31 10.60 6.04
CA ASN A 252 -19.66 10.98 5.63
C ASN A 252 -20.22 12.20 6.35
N THR A 253 -19.65 12.53 7.51
CA THR A 253 -20.14 13.60 8.38
C THR A 253 -19.34 14.89 8.25
N TYR A 254 -18.01 14.78 8.15
CA TYR A 254 -17.12 15.93 8.31
C TYR A 254 -16.22 16.21 7.12
N SER A 255 -16.01 15.27 6.18
CA SER A 255 -15.11 15.49 5.04
C SER A 255 -15.64 16.59 4.10
N ALA A 256 -14.72 17.28 3.44
CA ALA A 256 -15.02 18.26 2.40
C ALA A 256 -15.25 17.60 1.01
N THR A 257 -15.26 16.27 0.91
CA THR A 257 -15.45 15.57 -0.36
C THR A 257 -16.85 15.88 -0.93
N PRO A 258 -16.95 16.38 -2.17
CA PRO A 258 -18.24 16.68 -2.79
C PRO A 258 -19.14 15.44 -2.87
N ARG A 259 -20.42 15.65 -2.74
CA ARG A 259 -21.41 14.60 -3.05
C ARG A 259 -21.66 14.56 -4.56
N ASP A 260 -22.18 13.43 -5.05
CA ASP A 260 -22.60 13.30 -6.44
C ASP A 260 -23.86 14.15 -6.74
N ASP A 261 -24.27 14.21 -8.02
CA ASP A 261 -25.43 14.98 -8.49
C ASP A 261 -26.76 14.53 -7.84
N HIS A 262 -26.77 13.37 -7.19
CA HIS A 262 -27.90 12.83 -6.45
C HIS A 262 -27.79 13.01 -4.94
N GLY A 263 -26.78 13.76 -4.46
CA GLY A 263 -26.52 13.99 -3.06
C GLY A 263 -25.91 12.80 -2.30
N ARG A 264 -25.45 11.75 -3.01
CA ARG A 264 -24.85 10.56 -2.40
C ARG A 264 -23.36 10.78 -2.15
N THR A 265 -22.84 10.13 -1.12
CA THR A 265 -21.40 10.10 -0.88
C THR A 265 -20.67 9.42 -2.03
N GLN A 266 -19.49 9.92 -2.35
CA GLN A 266 -18.56 9.28 -3.28
C GLN A 266 -17.59 8.32 -2.59
N HIS A 267 -17.57 8.32 -1.25
CA HIS A 267 -16.82 7.33 -0.49
C HIS A 267 -17.48 5.95 -0.58
N ARG A 268 -16.69 4.90 -0.43
CA ARG A 268 -17.16 3.50 -0.39
C ARG A 268 -16.55 2.76 0.78
N PHE A 269 -17.29 1.77 1.30
CA PHE A 269 -16.79 0.87 2.32
C PHE A 269 -16.95 -0.59 1.87
N LEU A 270 -15.84 -1.25 1.63
CA LEU A 270 -15.77 -2.68 1.36
C LEU A 270 -15.48 -3.42 2.66
N TYR A 271 -16.51 -4.06 3.21
CA TYR A 271 -16.47 -4.77 4.47
C TYR A 271 -16.41 -6.28 4.24
N PHE A 272 -15.48 -6.95 4.93
CA PHE A 272 -15.33 -8.40 4.89
C PHE A 272 -15.67 -9.02 6.26
N PRO A 273 -16.81 -9.69 6.44
CA PRO A 273 -17.25 -10.19 7.75
C PRO A 273 -16.44 -11.38 8.26
N ASP A 274 -15.70 -12.05 7.41
CA ASP A 274 -14.95 -13.28 7.69
C ASP A 274 -13.43 -13.12 7.61
N GLU A 275 -12.93 -11.95 7.21
CA GLU A 275 -11.49 -11.67 7.12
C GLU A 275 -10.96 -10.94 8.36
N GLY A 276 -9.66 -11.12 8.59
CA GLY A 276 -8.89 -10.41 9.63
C GLY A 276 -8.11 -9.23 9.05
N HIS A 277 -6.89 -9.01 9.60
CA HIS A 277 -6.00 -7.93 9.15
C HIS A 277 -5.58 -8.07 7.68
N TRP A 278 -5.59 -9.28 7.17
CA TRP A 278 -5.29 -9.63 5.78
C TRP A 278 -6.49 -10.28 5.13
N VAL A 279 -6.78 -9.90 3.90
CA VAL A 279 -7.76 -10.60 3.06
C VAL A 279 -7.06 -11.81 2.45
N LEU A 280 -7.40 -13.01 2.91
CA LEU A 280 -6.74 -14.28 2.56
C LEU A 280 -7.65 -15.28 1.85
N GLY A 281 -8.96 -15.17 2.05
CA GLY A 281 -9.94 -15.98 1.35
C GLY A 281 -9.86 -15.74 -0.17
N ARG A 282 -9.78 -16.82 -0.98
CA ARG A 282 -9.61 -16.69 -2.43
C ARG A 282 -10.70 -15.82 -3.06
N GLY A 283 -11.97 -16.05 -2.72
CA GLY A 283 -13.08 -15.26 -3.24
C GLY A 283 -13.01 -13.80 -2.81
N ASN A 284 -12.68 -13.57 -1.53
CA ASN A 284 -12.53 -12.23 -0.98
C ASN A 284 -11.35 -11.47 -1.62
N ALA A 285 -10.24 -12.15 -1.89
CA ALA A 285 -9.11 -11.55 -2.58
C ALA A 285 -9.48 -11.11 -4.02
N GLU A 286 -10.29 -11.89 -4.72
CA GLU A 286 -10.80 -11.52 -6.04
C GLU A 286 -11.71 -10.29 -5.97
N VAL A 287 -12.63 -10.24 -5.00
CA VAL A 287 -13.49 -9.07 -4.74
C VAL A 287 -12.64 -7.85 -4.38
N TRP A 288 -11.62 -8.01 -3.53
CA TRP A 288 -10.71 -6.96 -3.13
C TRP A 288 -10.02 -6.29 -4.34
N TYR A 289 -9.38 -7.09 -5.21
CA TYR A 289 -8.70 -6.57 -6.40
C TYR A 289 -9.66 -5.90 -7.37
N ARG A 290 -10.82 -6.51 -7.65
CA ARG A 290 -11.82 -5.96 -8.56
C ARG A 290 -12.38 -4.65 -8.06
N THR A 291 -12.83 -4.60 -6.80
CA THR A 291 -13.41 -3.38 -6.22
C THR A 291 -12.40 -2.25 -6.18
N PHE A 292 -11.13 -2.56 -5.86
CA PHE A 292 -10.08 -1.56 -5.85
C PHE A 292 -9.85 -1.00 -7.26
N ILE A 293 -9.64 -1.86 -8.27
CA ILE A 293 -9.41 -1.42 -9.65
C ILE A 293 -10.62 -0.66 -10.20
N ASP A 294 -11.84 -1.14 -9.95
CA ASP A 294 -13.07 -0.45 -10.37
C ASP A 294 -13.20 0.95 -9.75
N PHE A 295 -12.80 1.11 -8.49
CA PHE A 295 -12.77 2.42 -7.83
C PHE A 295 -11.73 3.36 -8.45
N LEU A 296 -10.54 2.84 -8.78
CA LEU A 296 -9.54 3.59 -9.52
C LEU A 296 -10.04 4.00 -10.92
N ASP A 297 -10.65 3.09 -11.66
CA ASP A 297 -11.16 3.35 -13.01
C ASP A 297 -12.21 4.47 -12.98
N GLU A 298 -13.09 4.45 -12.01
CA GLU A 298 -14.12 5.49 -11.87
C GLU A 298 -13.52 6.87 -11.58
N HIS A 299 -12.64 6.98 -10.60
CA HIS A 299 -12.17 8.28 -10.13
C HIS A 299 -10.89 8.79 -10.82
N VAL A 300 -10.06 7.90 -11.35
CA VAL A 300 -8.81 8.27 -12.04
C VAL A 300 -8.99 8.32 -13.55
N GLN A 301 -9.77 7.39 -14.13
CA GLN A 301 -9.96 7.30 -15.58
C GLN A 301 -11.32 7.81 -16.04
N GLY A 302 -12.27 8.05 -15.14
CA GLY A 302 -13.64 8.47 -15.47
C GLY A 302 -14.47 7.36 -16.13
N VAL A 303 -14.12 6.10 -15.91
CA VAL A 303 -14.79 4.92 -16.48
C VAL A 303 -15.61 4.25 -15.39
N SER A 304 -16.94 4.32 -15.52
CA SER A 304 -17.81 3.56 -14.62
C SER A 304 -17.86 2.11 -15.07
N ARG A 305 -17.53 1.17 -14.18
CA ARG A 305 -17.73 -0.26 -14.38
C ARG A 305 -18.94 -0.75 -13.57
N GLN A 306 -19.58 -1.79 -14.04
CA GLN A 306 -20.64 -2.43 -13.28
C GLN A 306 -20.02 -3.12 -12.07
N ALA A 307 -20.57 -2.85 -10.86
CA ALA A 307 -20.13 -3.52 -9.65
C ALA A 307 -20.13 -5.05 -9.83
N PRO A 308 -19.17 -5.77 -9.29
CA PRO A 308 -19.18 -7.23 -9.33
C PRO A 308 -20.50 -7.78 -8.79
N SER A 309 -21.08 -8.74 -9.48
CA SER A 309 -22.34 -9.39 -9.05
C SER A 309 -22.25 -10.05 -7.67
N THR A 310 -21.05 -10.23 -7.16
CA THR A 310 -20.74 -10.76 -5.83
C THR A 310 -20.86 -9.74 -4.69
N LEU A 311 -21.11 -8.47 -5.00
CA LEU A 311 -21.27 -7.42 -3.99
C LEU A 311 -22.73 -7.16 -3.58
N GLY A 312 -23.66 -7.94 -4.08
CA GLY A 312 -25.10 -7.87 -3.73
C GLY A 312 -25.84 -6.75 -4.46
#